data_250b88125cf74252435889061efdd5d7
#
_entry.id   250b88125cf74252435889061efdd5d7
#
_cell.length_a   1.000
_cell.length_b   1.000
_cell.length_c   1.000
_cell.angle_alpha   90.00
_cell.angle_beta   90.00
_cell.angle_gamma   90.00
#
_symmetry.space_group_name_H-M   'P 1'
#
loop_
_entity.id
_entity.type
_entity.pdbx_description
1 polymer ?
#
loop_
_entity_poly.entity_id
_entity_poly.type
_entity_poly.pdbx_seq_one_letter_code
_entity_poly.pdbx_strand_id
1 'polypeptide(L)'
;MVTPRHPNDTVTIAPGVLLTIVRLATLDVAGVVRMGSTPGGVDRLFRRVPAADGVQITIEDSTVTGHLYVVADALANLREMSVQIQKSVERSIREILGMKVGSINVHIEDVSFGQTPEPEQTENN
;
A
#
# COMPACT_ATOMS: atom_id res chain seq x y z
N MET A 1 -13.05 -15.19 -2.97
CA MET A 1 -14.12 -14.61 -2.20
C MET A 1 -14.65 -15.55 -1.15
N VAL A 2 -14.78 -15.10 0.02
CA VAL A 2 -15.28 -15.93 1.11
C VAL A 2 -16.77 -15.72 1.27
N THR A 3 -17.52 -16.82 1.22
CA THR A 3 -18.95 -16.79 1.44
C THR A 3 -19.24 -17.56 2.71
N PRO A 4 -20.01 -17.02 3.64
CA PRO A 4 -20.36 -17.75 4.85
C PRO A 4 -21.03 -19.07 4.52
N ARG A 5 -20.72 -20.09 5.28
CA ARG A 5 -21.26 -21.42 5.02
C ARG A 5 -22.70 -21.54 5.44
N HIS A 6 -23.13 -20.71 6.35
CA HIS A 6 -24.51 -20.70 6.84
C HIS A 6 -25.02 -19.28 6.81
N PRO A 7 -26.35 -19.11 6.71
CA PRO A 7 -26.92 -17.75 6.62
C PRO A 7 -26.58 -16.87 7.82
N ASN A 8 -26.35 -17.46 8.97
CA ASN A 8 -26.04 -16.67 10.16
C ASN A 8 -24.55 -16.49 10.42
N ASP A 9 -23.71 -17.08 9.58
CA ASP A 9 -22.28 -16.92 9.73
C ASP A 9 -21.89 -15.55 9.17
N THR A 10 -20.85 -14.97 9.77
CA THR A 10 -20.32 -13.70 9.29
C THR A 10 -18.81 -13.77 9.18
N VAL A 11 -18.26 -12.97 8.27
CA VAL A 11 -16.83 -12.78 8.14
C VAL A 11 -16.57 -11.29 8.21
N THR A 12 -15.73 -10.89 9.15
CA THR A 12 -15.36 -9.48 9.29
C THR A 12 -13.86 -9.34 9.15
N ILE A 13 -13.45 -8.42 8.31
CA ILE A 13 -12.03 -8.14 8.10
C ILE A 13 -11.75 -6.77 8.70
N ALA A 14 -10.91 -6.73 9.73
CA ALA A 14 -10.58 -5.47 10.37
C ALA A 14 -9.83 -4.56 9.40
N PRO A 15 -10.06 -3.25 9.44
CA PRO A 15 -9.39 -2.32 8.53
C PRO A 15 -7.86 -2.45 8.54
N GLY A 16 -7.28 -2.75 9.71
CA GLY A 16 -5.83 -2.92 9.79
C GLY A 16 -5.31 -4.08 8.94
N VAL A 17 -6.13 -5.11 8.74
CA VAL A 17 -5.73 -6.23 7.90
C VAL A 17 -5.59 -5.77 6.46
N LEU A 18 -6.54 -4.96 5.99
CA LEU A 18 -6.48 -4.41 4.63
C LEU A 18 -5.23 -3.55 4.45
N LEU A 19 -4.96 -2.67 5.41
CA LEU A 19 -3.77 -1.82 5.32
C LEU A 19 -2.48 -2.65 5.29
N THR A 20 -2.43 -3.69 6.09
CA THR A 20 -1.25 -4.56 6.15
C THR A 20 -1.04 -5.29 4.83
N ILE A 21 -2.11 -5.84 4.27
CA ILE A 21 -2.02 -6.58 3.01
C ILE A 21 -1.56 -5.66 1.88
N VAL A 22 -2.14 -4.47 1.81
CA VAL A 22 -1.77 -3.50 0.77
C VAL A 22 -0.30 -3.08 0.91
N ARG A 23 0.12 -2.83 2.15
CA ARG A 23 1.51 -2.44 2.40
C ARG A 23 2.48 -3.55 2.00
N LEU A 24 2.20 -4.78 2.40
CA LEU A 24 3.07 -5.89 2.07
C LEU A 24 3.12 -6.16 0.57
N ALA A 25 1.98 -6.06 -0.10
CA ALA A 25 1.93 -6.23 -1.55
C ALA A 25 2.77 -5.15 -2.27
N THR A 26 2.78 -3.94 -1.74
CA THR A 26 3.58 -2.86 -2.29
C THR A 26 5.06 -3.10 -2.07
N LEU A 27 5.43 -3.48 -0.86
CA LEU A 27 6.83 -3.70 -0.51
C LEU A 27 7.44 -4.90 -1.23
N ASP A 28 6.60 -5.79 -1.72
CA ASP A 28 7.08 -6.97 -2.45
C ASP A 28 7.54 -6.63 -3.87
N VAL A 29 7.26 -5.45 -4.36
CA VAL A 29 7.60 -5.07 -5.73
C VAL A 29 9.03 -4.59 -5.80
N ALA A 30 9.78 -5.11 -6.77
CA ALA A 30 11.17 -4.70 -6.96
C ALA A 30 11.24 -3.21 -7.27
N GLY A 31 12.16 -2.52 -6.63
CA GLY A 31 12.33 -1.09 -6.81
C GLY A 31 11.71 -0.26 -5.70
N VAL A 32 10.84 -0.85 -4.88
CA VAL A 32 10.28 -0.14 -3.74
C VAL A 32 11.23 -0.29 -2.57
N VAL A 33 11.76 0.82 -2.07
CA VAL A 33 12.69 0.80 -0.95
C VAL A 33 11.94 0.75 0.37
N ARG A 34 10.94 1.59 0.49
CA ARG A 34 10.10 1.62 1.69
C ARG A 34 8.84 2.41 1.40
N MET A 35 7.89 2.33 2.30
CA MET A 35 6.72 3.18 2.19
C MET A 35 7.11 4.61 2.54
N GLY A 36 6.42 5.55 1.94
CA GLY A 36 6.60 6.95 2.26
C GLY A 36 5.68 7.41 3.36
N SER A 37 5.42 8.70 3.41
CA SER A 37 4.58 9.29 4.44
C SER A 37 3.19 9.52 3.91
N THR A 38 2.20 9.13 4.67
CA THR A 38 0.82 9.42 4.33
C THR A 38 0.54 10.87 4.65
N PRO A 39 0.02 11.66 3.71
CA PRO A 39 -0.35 13.03 4.03
C PRO A 39 -1.39 13.04 5.15
N GLY A 40 -1.20 13.92 6.09
CA GLY A 40 -2.11 14.02 7.20
C GLY A 40 -3.17 15.07 6.97
N GLY A 41 -3.70 15.58 8.05
CA GLY A 41 -4.56 16.74 8.01
C GLY A 41 -6.03 16.42 7.95
N VAL A 42 -6.73 17.31 7.27
CA VAL A 42 -8.18 17.31 7.32
C VAL A 42 -8.79 16.02 6.80
N ASP A 43 -8.17 15.44 5.81
CA ASP A 43 -8.71 14.23 5.22
C ASP A 43 -8.93 13.12 6.24
N ARG A 44 -8.11 13.08 7.25
CA ARG A 44 -8.19 12.02 8.25
C ARG A 44 -9.50 12.07 9.03
N LEU A 45 -10.09 13.21 9.12
CA LEU A 45 -11.33 13.37 9.86
C LEU A 45 -12.50 12.71 9.16
N PHE A 46 -12.40 12.54 7.85
CA PHE A 46 -13.49 12.02 7.06
C PHE A 46 -13.29 10.58 6.61
N ARG A 47 -12.21 9.95 7.06
CA ARG A 47 -11.93 8.61 6.60
C ARG A 47 -12.65 7.58 7.42
N ARG A 48 -13.18 6.60 6.75
CA ARG A 48 -13.76 5.47 7.42
C ARG A 48 -12.72 4.44 7.77
N VAL A 49 -11.66 4.37 6.96
CA VAL A 49 -10.57 3.43 7.18
C VAL A 49 -9.34 4.22 7.56
N PRO A 50 -8.68 3.86 8.66
CA PRO A 50 -7.50 4.62 9.06
C PRO A 50 -6.42 4.55 8.01
N ALA A 51 -5.63 5.61 7.90
CA ALA A 51 -4.45 5.60 7.08
C ALA A 51 -3.29 5.07 7.91
N ALA A 52 -2.38 4.37 7.25
CA ALA A 52 -1.13 3.95 7.86
C ALA A 52 -0.01 4.47 6.99
N ASP A 53 1.22 4.40 7.48
CA ASP A 53 2.36 4.98 6.79
C ASP A 53 2.38 4.61 5.32
N GLY A 54 2.15 5.59 4.48
CA GLY A 54 2.18 5.43 3.05
C GLY A 54 0.96 4.77 2.43
N VAL A 55 -0.08 4.46 3.20
CA VAL A 55 -1.26 3.79 2.66
C VAL A 55 -2.51 4.55 3.08
N GLN A 56 -3.31 4.94 2.10
CA GLN A 56 -4.62 5.54 2.34
C GLN A 56 -5.64 4.74 1.57
N ILE A 57 -6.64 4.23 2.26
CA ILE A 57 -7.65 3.36 1.66
C ILE A 57 -9.03 3.94 1.88
N THR A 58 -9.85 3.88 0.85
CA THR A 58 -11.26 4.22 0.93
C THR A 58 -12.07 3.04 0.43
N ILE A 59 -13.13 2.69 1.13
CA ILE A 59 -14.00 1.59 0.75
C ILE A 59 -15.40 2.13 0.56
N GLU A 60 -15.97 1.89 -0.62
CA GLU A 60 -17.35 2.24 -0.92
C GLU A 60 -17.98 1.11 -1.69
N ASP A 61 -19.09 0.59 -1.21
CA ASP A 61 -19.81 -0.49 -1.89
C ASP A 61 -18.90 -1.66 -2.21
N SER A 62 -18.10 -2.06 -1.25
CA SER A 62 -17.15 -3.18 -1.37
C SER A 62 -16.10 -2.95 -2.44
N THR A 63 -15.90 -1.70 -2.84
CA THR A 63 -14.88 -1.33 -3.81
C THR A 63 -13.79 -0.54 -3.10
N VAL A 64 -12.56 -0.98 -3.28
CA VAL A 64 -11.39 -0.39 -2.62
C VAL A 64 -10.70 0.57 -3.56
N THR A 65 -10.46 1.78 -3.07
CA THR A 65 -9.64 2.76 -3.77
C THR A 65 -8.47 3.09 -2.87
N GLY A 66 -7.27 3.08 -3.41
CA GLY A 66 -6.08 3.28 -2.60
C GLY A 66 -5.14 4.31 -3.15
N HIS A 67 -4.43 4.97 -2.23
CA HIS A 67 -3.31 5.83 -2.57
C HIS A 67 -2.11 5.30 -1.82
N LEU A 68 -1.04 5.04 -2.56
CA LEU A 68 0.18 4.46 -2.01
C LEU A 68 1.31 5.46 -2.20
N TYR A 69 2.01 5.74 -1.12
CA TYR A 69 3.12 6.69 -1.14
C TYR A 69 4.39 5.90 -0.88
N VAL A 70 5.30 5.93 -1.85
CA VAL A 70 6.48 5.06 -1.79
C VAL A 70 7.76 5.85 -2.05
N VAL A 71 8.85 5.29 -1.57
CA VAL A 71 10.19 5.75 -1.88
C VAL A 71 10.81 4.67 -2.77
N ALA A 72 11.29 5.08 -3.93
CA ALA A 72 11.80 4.15 -4.94
C ALA A 72 13.32 4.14 -4.97
N ASP A 73 13.86 3.03 -5.45
CA ASP A 73 15.28 2.95 -5.76
C ASP A 73 15.54 3.85 -6.97
N ALA A 74 16.57 4.71 -6.89
CA ALA A 74 16.89 5.64 -7.96
C ALA A 74 17.22 4.93 -9.27
N LEU A 75 17.61 3.67 -9.22
CA LEU A 75 17.93 2.90 -10.41
C LEU A 75 16.72 2.17 -11.00
N ALA A 76 15.58 2.26 -10.35
CA ALA A 76 14.40 1.56 -10.82
C ALA A 76 13.77 2.30 -12.00
N ASN A 77 13.06 1.55 -12.83
CA ASN A 77 12.18 2.14 -13.82
C ASN A 77 10.89 2.50 -13.10
N LEU A 78 10.69 3.78 -12.85
CA LEU A 78 9.60 4.21 -11.97
C LEU A 78 8.23 3.91 -12.53
N ARG A 79 8.07 4.04 -13.85
CA ARG A 79 6.78 3.75 -14.47
C ARG A 79 6.46 2.27 -14.37
N GLU A 80 7.42 1.43 -14.70
CA GLU A 80 7.20 0.00 -14.64
C GLU A 80 6.97 -0.46 -13.22
N MET A 81 7.74 0.07 -12.27
CA MET A 81 7.55 -0.25 -10.86
C MET A 81 6.13 0.10 -10.41
N SER A 82 5.63 1.27 -10.83
CA SER A 82 4.29 1.70 -10.45
C SER A 82 3.23 0.76 -11.01
N VAL A 83 3.39 0.31 -12.24
CA VAL A 83 2.46 -0.64 -12.84
C VAL A 83 2.49 -1.96 -12.06
N GLN A 84 3.68 -2.42 -11.67
CA GLN A 84 3.78 -3.65 -10.89
C GLN A 84 3.15 -3.51 -9.52
N ILE A 85 3.28 -2.34 -8.90
CA ILE A 85 2.61 -2.10 -7.62
C ILE A 85 1.10 -2.21 -7.81
N GLN A 86 0.57 -1.55 -8.83
CA GLN A 86 -0.86 -1.59 -9.08
C GLN A 86 -1.36 -3.02 -9.28
N LYS A 87 -0.63 -3.81 -10.05
CA LYS A 87 -1.02 -5.20 -10.29
C LYS A 87 -0.95 -6.04 -9.01
N SER A 88 0.11 -5.87 -8.25
CA SER A 88 0.32 -6.65 -7.04
C SER A 88 -0.77 -6.34 -6.01
N VAL A 89 -1.06 -5.06 -5.82
CA VAL A 89 -2.06 -4.64 -4.85
C VAL A 89 -3.46 -5.06 -5.30
N GLU A 90 -3.77 -4.87 -6.57
CA GLU A 90 -5.07 -5.30 -7.08
C GLU A 90 -5.29 -6.78 -6.89
N ARG A 91 -4.28 -7.57 -7.20
CA ARG A 91 -4.40 -9.00 -7.07
C ARG A 91 -4.62 -9.40 -5.62
N SER A 92 -3.87 -8.79 -4.71
CA SER A 92 -4.00 -9.11 -3.29
C SER A 92 -5.38 -8.74 -2.76
N ILE A 93 -5.90 -7.60 -3.17
CA ILE A 93 -7.23 -7.18 -2.73
C ILE A 93 -8.29 -8.15 -3.25
N ARG A 94 -8.19 -8.52 -4.51
CA ARG A 94 -9.16 -9.43 -5.09
C ARG A 94 -9.06 -10.84 -4.55
N GLU A 95 -7.85 -11.38 -4.49
CA GLU A 95 -7.67 -12.80 -4.17
C GLU A 95 -7.67 -13.09 -2.69
N ILE A 96 -7.10 -12.19 -1.90
CA ILE A 96 -7.01 -12.42 -0.46
C ILE A 96 -8.24 -11.88 0.25
N LEU A 97 -8.68 -10.67 -0.14
CA LEU A 97 -9.77 -10.01 0.56
C LEU A 97 -11.13 -10.19 -0.11
N GLY A 98 -11.14 -10.64 -1.35
CA GLY A 98 -12.40 -10.85 -2.05
C GLY A 98 -13.15 -9.57 -2.37
N MET A 99 -12.45 -8.46 -2.50
CA MET A 99 -13.08 -7.17 -2.72
C MET A 99 -12.80 -6.67 -4.13
N LYS A 100 -13.62 -5.75 -4.60
CA LYS A 100 -13.42 -5.11 -5.88
C LYS A 100 -12.43 -3.97 -5.74
N VAL A 101 -11.74 -3.67 -6.83
CA VAL A 101 -10.76 -2.58 -6.84
C VAL A 101 -11.26 -1.49 -7.77
N GLY A 102 -11.35 -0.27 -7.26
CA GLY A 102 -11.69 0.90 -8.06
C GLY A 102 -10.46 1.44 -8.74
N SER A 103 -9.54 1.99 -7.96
CA SER A 103 -8.28 2.47 -8.51
C SER A 103 -7.20 2.37 -7.45
N ILE A 104 -5.99 2.16 -7.92
CA ILE A 104 -4.81 2.16 -7.06
C ILE A 104 -3.89 3.24 -7.62
N ASN A 105 -3.64 4.25 -6.82
CA ASN A 105 -2.88 5.42 -7.23
C ASN A 105 -1.52 5.39 -6.52
N VAL A 106 -0.45 5.41 -7.30
CA VAL A 106 0.90 5.32 -6.77
C VAL A 106 1.54 6.69 -6.83
N HIS A 107 2.05 7.14 -5.69
CA HIS A 107 2.73 8.42 -5.56
C HIS A 107 4.17 8.14 -5.13
N ILE A 108 5.11 8.46 -6.00
CA ILE A 108 6.52 8.29 -5.69
C ILE A 108 6.97 9.62 -5.10
N GLU A 109 7.22 9.62 -3.79
CA GLU A 109 7.53 10.90 -3.15
C GLU A 109 9.03 11.14 -3.01
N ASP A 110 9.85 10.13 -3.24
CA ASP A 110 11.28 10.32 -3.16
C ASP A 110 11.99 9.14 -3.81
N VAL A 111 13.28 9.31 -4.11
CA VAL A 111 14.10 8.22 -4.59
C VAL A 111 15.32 8.11 -3.70
N SER A 112 15.78 6.89 -3.52
CA SER A 112 16.91 6.59 -2.67
C SER A 112 18.10 6.15 -3.53
N PHE A 113 19.23 6.79 -3.32
CA PHE A 113 20.45 6.44 -4.06
C PHE A 113 21.30 5.52 -3.21
N GLY A 114 21.02 4.29 -3.30
CA GLY A 114 21.87 3.34 -2.66
C GLY A 114 21.69 3.24 -1.23
N GLN A 115 21.14 3.14 -0.65
CA GLN A 115 20.97 2.82 0.53
C GLN A 115 21.94 2.62 1.50
N THR A 116 22.68 2.79 1.63
CA THR A 116 23.49 2.50 2.58
C THR A 116 23.69 3.40 3.54
N PRO A 117 23.46 3.34 4.38
CA PRO A 117 23.61 4.21 5.24
C PRO A 117 24.79 4.57 5.91
N GLU A 118 24.84 4.38 5.72
CA GLU A 118 25.52 4.67 6.24
C GLU A 118 26.32 5.00 6.57
N PRO A 119 26.52 5.05 6.61
CA PRO A 119 27.25 5.27 7.00
C PRO A 119 27.91 5.93 7.40
N GLU A 120 27.76 5.84 7.13
CA GLU A 120 28.39 6.26 7.42
C GLU A 120 29.12 6.55 7.90
N GLN A 121 29.03 6.36 7.80
CA GLN A 121 29.72 6.46 8.29
C GLN A 121 30.55 6.69 8.69
N THR A 122 30.55 6.52 8.60
CA THR A 122 31.34 6.63 9.07
C THR A 122 32.24 7.03 9.42
N GLU A 123 32.44 7.01 9.25
CA GLU A 123 33.26 7.21 9.67
C GLU A 123 34.07 7.62 9.99
N ASN A 124 34.14 7.63 9.93
CA ASN A 124 34.87 7.94 10.43
C ASN A 124 35.55 8.22 10.73
N ASN A 125 35.56 8.01 10.59
CA ASN A 125 36.13 8.17 11.01
C ASN A 125 36.60 8.36 11.31
#